data_b345edefd0d7941cc6469922df5dea8e
#
_entry.id   b345edefd0d7941cc6469922df5dea8e
#
_cell.length_a   1.000
_cell.length_b   1.000
_cell.length_c   1.000
_cell.angle_alpha   90.00
_cell.angle_beta   90.00
_cell.angle_gamma   90.00
#
_symmetry.space_group_name_H-M   'P 1'
#
loop_
_entity.id
_entity.type
_entity.pdbx_description
1 polymer ?
#
loop_
_entity_poly.entity_id
_entity_poly.type
_entity_poly.pdbx_seq_one_letter_code
_entity_poly.pdbx_strand_id
1 'polypeptide(L)'
;MNAEILTSMRESLFQCALTGSERIAEDPRFSRALAELGNHRGEAKVLEELARRGEQLLLPAEERGAQILDLLALLDAVLLTQSKAAGSGDEVPAAEAVQKEAIPELYYRQESYRSLESLRLALTESGKGRMEVLKAARESKRPYLEDLRLCPLFLRALGDRYAEFADAVETWIREERPQSMLPLLRHAFAPEQKERVQCRYFTLIDALSGGESESFYTDVIAKSQGELKETAIAALGKHPEFYGTLLSLEKTEKNKAHVAVIAALAKYPEAEEVVRENFLKNPARYLDAIAHCPFPYAADLVAAEMEKMYPDAEKERENRTYLEKMKELWYAAIDMESPALLRQLTRTGEIVSHVRRIYLNSRLWKTPLSAD
;
A
#
# COMPACT_ATOMS: atom_id res chain seq x y z
N MET A 1 5.68 -47.68 5.85
CA MET A 1 6.18 -46.85 4.72
C MET A 1 7.18 -45.84 5.23
N ASN A 2 8.30 -45.60 4.52
CA ASN A 2 9.32 -44.65 4.94
C ASN A 2 8.95 -43.22 4.50
N ALA A 3 8.89 -42.26 5.41
CA ALA A 3 8.62 -40.87 5.10
C ALA A 3 9.60 -40.27 4.06
N GLU A 4 10.79 -40.89 3.94
CA GLU A 4 11.82 -40.45 2.97
C GLU A 4 11.35 -40.57 1.51
N ILE A 5 10.51 -41.60 1.18
CA ILE A 5 9.96 -41.75 -0.18
C ILE A 5 9.07 -40.58 -0.54
N LEU A 6 8.15 -40.22 0.36
CA LEU A 6 7.24 -39.07 0.16
C LEU A 6 7.99 -37.74 0.11
N THR A 7 9.00 -37.60 0.95
CA THR A 7 9.85 -36.38 0.95
C THR A 7 10.64 -36.27 -0.36
N SER A 8 11.24 -37.34 -0.84
CA SER A 8 11.96 -37.35 -2.12
C SER A 8 11.04 -37.03 -3.31
N MET A 9 9.83 -37.61 -3.30
CA MET A 9 8.82 -37.34 -4.34
C MET A 9 8.40 -35.86 -4.29
N ARG A 10 8.18 -35.30 -3.10
CA ARG A 10 7.86 -33.91 -2.88
C ARG A 10 8.95 -32.96 -3.40
N GLU A 11 10.21 -33.25 -3.08
CA GLU A 11 11.34 -32.43 -3.55
C GLU A 11 11.45 -32.40 -5.06
N SER A 12 11.30 -33.55 -5.73
CA SER A 12 11.29 -33.62 -7.20
C SER A 12 10.16 -32.82 -7.82
N LEU A 13 8.93 -32.95 -7.28
CA LEU A 13 7.78 -32.17 -7.74
C LEU A 13 7.97 -30.68 -7.52
N PHE A 14 8.50 -30.29 -6.37
CA PHE A 14 8.77 -28.90 -6.04
C PHE A 14 9.81 -28.30 -7.00
N GLN A 15 10.89 -29.03 -7.29
CA GLN A 15 11.89 -28.59 -8.27
C GLN A 15 11.30 -28.46 -9.67
N CYS A 16 10.45 -29.39 -10.09
CA CYS A 16 9.78 -29.30 -11.39
C CYS A 16 8.75 -28.16 -11.44
N ALA A 17 8.07 -27.85 -10.34
CA ALA A 17 7.20 -26.68 -10.25
C ALA A 17 7.99 -25.37 -10.45
N LEU A 18 9.23 -25.30 -9.96
CA LEU A 18 10.11 -24.13 -10.09
C LEU A 18 10.82 -24.03 -11.46
N THR A 19 11.20 -25.18 -12.04
CA THR A 19 12.09 -25.20 -13.22
C THR A 19 11.36 -25.50 -14.54
N GLY A 20 10.14 -25.98 -14.46
CA GLY A 20 9.30 -26.32 -15.60
C GLY A 20 8.65 -27.70 -15.46
N SER A 21 7.32 -27.72 -15.54
CA SER A 21 6.48 -28.90 -15.31
C SER A 21 6.75 -30.04 -16.30
N GLU A 22 7.29 -29.77 -17.48
CA GLU A 22 7.51 -30.76 -18.51
C GLU A 22 8.65 -31.72 -18.19
N ARG A 23 9.56 -31.33 -17.30
CA ARG A 23 10.71 -32.15 -16.92
C ARG A 23 10.41 -33.28 -15.94
N ILE A 24 9.21 -33.34 -15.39
CA ILE A 24 8.85 -34.34 -14.37
C ILE A 24 8.96 -35.77 -14.92
N ALA A 25 8.61 -36.00 -16.19
CA ALA A 25 8.70 -37.31 -16.84
C ALA A 25 10.15 -37.79 -17.03
N GLU A 26 11.12 -36.85 -17.05
CA GLU A 26 12.54 -37.13 -17.24
C GLU A 26 13.31 -37.17 -15.90
N ASP A 27 12.67 -36.83 -14.76
CA ASP A 27 13.33 -36.84 -13.44
C ASP A 27 13.46 -38.24 -12.90
N PRO A 28 14.68 -38.81 -12.81
CA PRO A 28 14.91 -40.14 -12.33
C PRO A 28 14.62 -40.30 -10.83
N ARG A 29 14.65 -39.22 -10.05
CA ARG A 29 14.31 -39.27 -8.63
C ARG A 29 12.82 -39.42 -8.45
N PHE A 30 12.01 -38.67 -9.22
CA PHE A 30 10.56 -38.80 -9.22
C PHE A 30 10.14 -40.20 -9.62
N SER A 31 10.68 -40.73 -10.73
CA SER A 31 10.36 -42.07 -11.24
C SER A 31 10.71 -43.16 -10.23
N ARG A 32 11.85 -43.02 -9.52
CA ARG A 32 12.24 -43.98 -8.47
C ARG A 32 11.29 -43.92 -7.27
N ALA A 33 11.01 -42.71 -6.77
CA ALA A 33 10.10 -42.51 -5.63
C ALA A 33 8.70 -43.00 -5.94
N LEU A 34 8.22 -42.80 -7.17
CA LEU A 34 6.92 -43.32 -7.65
C LEU A 34 6.89 -44.84 -7.72
N ALA A 35 7.95 -45.51 -8.21
CA ALA A 35 8.06 -46.96 -8.24
C ALA A 35 8.07 -47.57 -6.83
N GLU A 36 8.82 -46.95 -5.89
CA GLU A 36 8.85 -47.37 -4.49
C GLU A 36 7.47 -47.17 -3.82
N LEU A 37 6.81 -46.03 -4.06
CA LEU A 37 5.45 -45.77 -3.58
C LEU A 37 4.44 -46.83 -4.12
N GLY A 38 4.64 -47.25 -5.35
CA GLY A 38 3.84 -48.34 -5.99
C GLY A 38 3.81 -49.63 -5.19
N ASN A 39 4.90 -49.98 -4.51
CA ASN A 39 4.99 -51.17 -3.67
C ASN A 39 4.13 -51.08 -2.39
N HIS A 40 3.71 -49.89 -2.00
CA HIS A 40 2.93 -49.63 -0.78
C HIS A 40 1.46 -49.28 -1.04
N ARG A 41 0.96 -49.44 -2.28
CA ARG A 41 -0.42 -49.09 -2.68
C ARG A 41 -1.51 -49.71 -1.81
N GLY A 42 -1.33 -50.95 -1.36
CA GLY A 42 -2.31 -51.64 -0.53
C GLY A 42 -2.36 -51.22 0.94
N GLU A 43 -1.42 -50.43 1.41
CA GLU A 43 -1.34 -50.09 2.83
C GLU A 43 -2.35 -49.00 3.24
N ALA A 44 -2.65 -48.06 2.36
CA ALA A 44 -3.65 -47.01 2.60
C ALA A 44 -4.19 -46.41 1.29
N LYS A 45 -5.48 -46.08 1.28
CA LYS A 45 -6.14 -45.44 0.11
C LYS A 45 -5.45 -44.17 -0.38
N VAL A 46 -4.89 -43.40 0.54
CA VAL A 46 -4.18 -42.16 0.18
C VAL A 46 -2.89 -42.42 -0.58
N LEU A 47 -2.19 -43.55 -0.30
CA LEU A 47 -0.98 -43.93 -1.02
C LEU A 47 -1.31 -44.43 -2.43
N GLU A 48 -2.43 -45.09 -2.59
CA GLU A 48 -2.95 -45.49 -3.89
C GLU A 48 -3.28 -44.25 -4.74
N GLU A 49 -3.93 -43.26 -4.15
CA GLU A 49 -4.25 -42.00 -4.84
C GLU A 49 -3.00 -41.21 -5.20
N LEU A 50 -2.00 -41.13 -4.31
CA LEU A 50 -0.71 -40.48 -4.60
C LEU A 50 0.00 -41.19 -5.76
N ALA A 51 0.05 -42.51 -5.78
CA ALA A 51 0.66 -43.27 -6.85
C ALA A 51 -0.08 -43.06 -8.18
N ARG A 52 -1.41 -43.11 -8.16
CA ARG A 52 -2.26 -42.89 -9.34
C ARG A 52 -2.04 -41.50 -9.94
N ARG A 53 -2.04 -40.46 -9.12
CA ARG A 53 -1.77 -39.08 -9.58
C ARG A 53 -0.33 -38.92 -10.08
N GLY A 54 0.63 -39.55 -9.41
CA GLY A 54 2.02 -39.55 -9.86
C GLY A 54 2.20 -40.17 -11.24
N GLU A 55 1.52 -41.27 -11.50
CA GLU A 55 1.52 -41.94 -12.82
C GLU A 55 0.87 -41.07 -13.90
N GLN A 56 -0.20 -40.34 -13.57
CA GLN A 56 -0.84 -39.41 -14.49
C GLN A 56 0.09 -38.29 -14.94
N LEU A 57 1.00 -37.84 -14.08
CA LEU A 57 1.98 -36.81 -14.44
C LEU A 57 3.02 -37.24 -15.48
N LEU A 58 3.22 -38.56 -15.65
CA LEU A 58 4.12 -39.09 -16.67
C LEU A 58 3.47 -39.07 -18.05
N LEU A 59 2.14 -38.90 -18.14
CA LEU A 59 1.42 -38.82 -19.39
C LEU A 59 1.41 -37.38 -19.92
N PRO A 60 1.36 -37.14 -21.22
CA PRO A 60 1.19 -35.83 -21.79
C PRO A 60 -0.12 -35.19 -21.33
N ALA A 61 -0.06 -33.98 -20.77
CA ALA A 61 -1.24 -33.24 -20.31
C ALA A 61 -1.06 -31.72 -20.50
N GLU A 62 -2.11 -31.03 -20.91
CA GLU A 62 -2.10 -29.56 -21.07
C GLU A 62 -2.00 -28.82 -19.73
N GLU A 63 -2.55 -29.41 -18.65
CA GLU A 63 -2.57 -28.80 -17.30
C GLU A 63 -1.57 -29.42 -16.32
N ARG A 64 -0.45 -29.93 -16.81
CA ARG A 64 0.55 -30.63 -15.99
C ARG A 64 1.01 -29.82 -14.78
N GLY A 65 1.14 -28.50 -14.91
CA GLY A 65 1.51 -27.61 -13.82
C GLY A 65 0.49 -27.64 -12.66
N ALA A 66 -0.79 -27.59 -12.96
CA ALA A 66 -1.86 -27.70 -11.95
C ALA A 66 -1.85 -29.08 -11.27
N GLN A 67 -1.66 -30.14 -12.05
CA GLN A 67 -1.57 -31.50 -11.51
C GLN A 67 -0.37 -31.66 -10.56
N ILE A 68 0.79 -31.03 -10.85
CA ILE A 68 1.96 -31.02 -9.96
C ILE A 68 1.61 -30.33 -8.63
N LEU A 69 0.95 -29.19 -8.68
CA LEU A 69 0.57 -28.44 -7.47
C LEU A 69 -0.44 -29.21 -6.62
N ASP A 70 -1.42 -29.85 -7.25
CA ASP A 70 -2.41 -30.70 -6.57
C ASP A 70 -1.75 -31.90 -5.87
N LEU A 71 -0.80 -32.54 -6.54
CA LEU A 71 -0.07 -33.66 -5.96
C LEU A 71 0.86 -33.20 -4.83
N LEU A 72 1.51 -32.06 -4.96
CA LEU A 72 2.31 -31.43 -3.89
C LEU A 72 1.44 -31.14 -2.66
N ALA A 73 0.27 -30.54 -2.83
CA ALA A 73 -0.65 -30.26 -1.74
C ALA A 73 -1.08 -31.53 -1.00
N LEU A 74 -1.37 -32.60 -1.76
CA LEU A 74 -1.74 -33.90 -1.17
C LEU A 74 -0.56 -34.54 -0.41
N LEU A 75 0.67 -34.47 -0.97
CA LEU A 75 1.88 -34.97 -0.31
C LEU A 75 2.17 -34.18 0.98
N ASP A 76 2.06 -32.88 0.96
CA ASP A 76 2.26 -32.03 2.14
C ASP A 76 1.24 -32.37 3.24
N ALA A 77 -0.01 -32.57 2.89
CA ALA A 77 -1.05 -32.99 3.84
C ALA A 77 -0.73 -34.35 4.46
N VAL A 78 -0.26 -35.31 3.66
CA VAL A 78 0.10 -36.64 4.17
C VAL A 78 1.34 -36.58 5.06
N LEU A 79 2.39 -35.87 4.65
CA LEU A 79 3.60 -35.72 5.47
C LEU A 79 3.31 -35.00 6.79
N LEU A 80 2.46 -33.97 6.77
CA LEU A 80 2.05 -33.25 7.97
C LEU A 80 1.27 -34.14 8.95
N THR A 81 0.36 -34.97 8.44
CA THR A 81 -0.41 -35.92 9.28
C THR A 81 0.46 -37.00 9.86
N GLN A 82 1.44 -37.50 9.11
CA GLN A 82 2.38 -38.52 9.60
C GLN A 82 3.34 -37.95 10.65
N SER A 83 3.81 -36.71 10.51
CA SER A 83 4.68 -36.06 11.51
C SER A 83 3.95 -35.83 12.83
N LYS A 84 2.64 -35.56 12.79
CA LYS A 84 1.81 -35.38 14.00
C LYS A 84 1.50 -36.71 14.68
N ALA A 85 1.40 -37.81 13.95
CA ALA A 85 1.17 -39.16 14.52
C ALA A 85 2.40 -39.68 15.27
N ALA A 86 3.61 -39.21 14.95
CA ALA A 86 4.85 -39.55 15.63
C ALA A 86 5.19 -38.70 16.85
N GLY A 87 4.50 -37.60 17.06
CA GLY A 87 4.68 -36.67 18.19
C GLY A 87 3.61 -36.86 19.26
N SER A 88 4.03 -37.14 20.49
CA SER A 88 3.27 -37.25 21.74
C SER A 88 1.99 -36.41 21.82
N GLY A 89 0.96 -37.03 22.40
CA GLY A 89 -0.40 -36.62 22.75
C GLY A 89 -0.68 -35.23 23.33
N ASP A 90 -0.19 -34.18 22.75
CA ASP A 90 -0.71 -32.86 23.01
C ASP A 90 -2.00 -32.67 22.18
N GLU A 91 -3.08 -32.31 22.84
CA GLU A 91 -4.35 -31.95 22.21
C GLU A 91 -4.09 -30.93 21.09
N VAL A 92 -4.33 -31.35 19.85
CA VAL A 92 -4.31 -30.42 18.73
C VAL A 92 -5.45 -29.43 18.97
N PRO A 93 -5.19 -28.13 19.15
CA PRO A 93 -6.27 -27.17 19.25
C PRO A 93 -7.16 -27.35 18.00
N ALA A 94 -8.49 -27.41 18.23
CA ALA A 94 -9.45 -27.52 17.14
C ALA A 94 -9.09 -26.46 16.09
N ALA A 95 -8.81 -26.91 14.88
CA ALA A 95 -8.51 -25.99 13.79
C ALA A 95 -9.71 -25.04 13.70
N GLU A 96 -9.48 -23.76 13.97
CA GLU A 96 -10.47 -22.73 13.68
C GLU A 96 -10.89 -22.95 12.23
N ALA A 97 -12.20 -23.07 12.02
CA ALA A 97 -12.73 -23.27 10.69
C ALA A 97 -12.22 -22.09 9.84
N VAL A 98 -11.34 -22.39 8.90
CA VAL A 98 -10.90 -21.40 7.91
C VAL A 98 -12.17 -20.89 7.27
N GLN A 99 -12.56 -19.66 7.61
CA GLN A 99 -13.66 -19.00 6.92
C GLN A 99 -13.26 -18.97 5.45
N LYS A 100 -13.96 -19.72 4.63
CA LYS A 100 -13.85 -19.59 3.19
C LYS A 100 -14.43 -18.24 2.83
N GLU A 101 -13.59 -17.21 2.89
CA GLU A 101 -13.88 -16.00 2.13
C GLU A 101 -14.04 -16.46 0.68
N ALA A 102 -15.18 -16.15 0.09
CA ALA A 102 -15.41 -16.40 -1.32
C ALA A 102 -14.33 -15.61 -2.08
N ILE A 103 -13.26 -16.29 -2.46
CA ILE A 103 -12.28 -15.70 -3.37
C ILE A 103 -13.05 -15.53 -4.67
N PRO A 104 -13.26 -14.27 -5.14
CA PRO A 104 -13.88 -14.07 -6.44
C PRO A 104 -13.10 -14.88 -7.45
N GLU A 105 -13.78 -15.47 -8.44
CA GLU A 105 -13.16 -16.28 -9.49
C GLU A 105 -11.94 -15.52 -10.03
N LEU A 106 -10.77 -15.86 -9.53
CA LEU A 106 -9.51 -15.35 -10.01
C LEU A 106 -9.29 -16.03 -11.37
N TYR A 107 -9.45 -15.28 -12.44
CA TYR A 107 -9.05 -15.70 -13.77
C TYR A 107 -7.54 -15.85 -13.78
N TYR A 108 -7.12 -17.08 -13.54
CA TYR A 108 -5.72 -17.46 -13.47
C TYR A 108 -5.15 -17.52 -14.88
N ARG A 109 -4.55 -16.46 -15.36
CA ARG A 109 -3.67 -16.54 -16.54
C ARG A 109 -2.29 -16.96 -16.05
N GLN A 110 -1.94 -18.21 -16.33
CA GLN A 110 -0.61 -18.73 -16.03
C GLN A 110 0.40 -18.16 -17.04
N GLU A 111 1.10 -17.12 -16.64
CA GLU A 111 2.31 -16.74 -17.35
C GLU A 111 3.40 -17.80 -17.11
N SER A 112 4.23 -18.09 -18.13
CA SER A 112 5.35 -19.02 -17.95
C SER A 112 6.31 -18.50 -16.89
N TYR A 113 6.88 -19.35 -16.05
CA TYR A 113 7.87 -18.95 -15.05
C TYR A 113 9.01 -18.14 -15.66
N ARG A 114 9.44 -18.51 -16.87
CA ARG A 114 10.48 -17.83 -17.63
C ARG A 114 10.13 -16.37 -17.95
N SER A 115 8.85 -16.09 -18.23
CA SER A 115 8.40 -14.71 -18.50
C SER A 115 8.31 -13.86 -17.23
N LEU A 116 8.17 -14.49 -16.05
CA LEU A 116 8.11 -13.79 -14.76
C LEU A 116 9.51 -13.56 -14.15
N GLU A 117 10.54 -14.31 -14.59
CA GLU A 117 11.83 -14.35 -13.90
C GLU A 117 12.49 -12.98 -13.77
N SER A 118 12.51 -12.19 -14.82
CA SER A 118 13.11 -10.84 -14.79
C SER A 118 12.41 -9.92 -13.79
N LEU A 119 11.08 -9.95 -13.76
CA LEU A 119 10.30 -9.16 -12.82
C LEU A 119 10.47 -9.67 -11.39
N ARG A 120 10.45 -11.00 -11.18
CA ARG A 120 10.71 -11.63 -9.89
C ARG A 120 12.05 -11.20 -9.31
N LEU A 121 13.12 -11.22 -10.11
CA LEU A 121 14.45 -10.77 -9.72
C LEU A 121 14.44 -9.28 -9.36
N ALA A 122 13.81 -8.44 -10.19
CA ALA A 122 13.68 -7.01 -9.91
C ALA A 122 12.94 -6.71 -8.59
N LEU A 123 11.94 -7.52 -8.22
CA LEU A 123 11.19 -7.37 -6.97
C LEU A 123 11.92 -7.91 -5.74
N THR A 124 12.88 -8.85 -5.90
CA THR A 124 13.51 -9.55 -4.77
C THR A 124 14.97 -9.15 -4.52
N GLU A 125 15.70 -8.80 -5.57
CA GLU A 125 17.14 -8.51 -5.48
C GLU A 125 17.41 -7.00 -5.43
N SER A 126 18.54 -6.62 -4.90
CA SER A 126 19.05 -5.25 -4.96
C SER A 126 20.02 -5.11 -6.13
N GLY A 127 19.87 -4.07 -6.96
CA GLY A 127 20.78 -3.88 -8.09
C GLY A 127 20.34 -2.76 -9.02
N LYS A 128 21.18 -2.51 -10.04
CA LYS A 128 20.87 -1.55 -11.11
C LYS A 128 19.88 -2.19 -12.10
N GLY A 129 19.09 -1.37 -12.78
CA GLY A 129 18.19 -1.83 -13.84
C GLY A 129 16.81 -2.30 -13.36
N ARG A 130 16.56 -2.37 -12.04
CA ARG A 130 15.26 -2.82 -11.48
C ARG A 130 14.10 -1.93 -11.91
N MET A 131 14.30 -0.60 -11.93
CA MET A 131 13.29 0.37 -12.37
C MET A 131 12.91 0.18 -13.83
N GLU A 132 13.89 -0.09 -14.69
CA GLU A 132 13.69 -0.34 -16.11
C GLU A 132 12.86 -1.61 -16.32
N VAL A 133 13.17 -2.67 -15.58
CA VAL A 133 12.38 -3.92 -15.62
C VAL A 133 10.95 -3.69 -15.13
N LEU A 134 10.76 -2.95 -14.02
CA LEU A 134 9.44 -2.63 -13.48
C LEU A 134 8.61 -1.81 -14.49
N LYS A 135 9.22 -0.80 -15.12
CA LYS A 135 8.57 0.02 -16.14
C LYS A 135 8.18 -0.80 -17.37
N ALA A 136 9.10 -1.61 -17.89
CA ALA A 136 8.84 -2.49 -19.03
C ALA A 136 7.73 -3.51 -18.73
N ALA A 137 7.71 -4.08 -17.52
CA ALA A 137 6.65 -4.97 -17.09
C ALA A 137 5.27 -4.27 -17.08
N ARG A 138 5.19 -3.06 -16.52
CA ARG A 138 3.97 -2.25 -16.49
C ARG A 138 3.50 -1.87 -17.90
N GLU A 139 4.41 -1.45 -18.78
CA GLU A 139 4.11 -1.08 -20.17
C GLU A 139 3.63 -2.28 -21.00
N SER A 140 4.04 -3.49 -20.66
CA SER A 140 3.63 -4.72 -21.35
C SER A 140 2.13 -5.02 -21.22
N LYS A 141 1.43 -4.38 -20.27
CA LYS A 141 0.00 -4.57 -19.96
C LYS A 141 -0.38 -6.04 -19.67
N ARG A 142 0.57 -6.84 -19.21
CA ARG A 142 0.32 -8.21 -18.75
C ARG A 142 -0.21 -8.18 -17.33
N PRO A 143 -1.06 -9.13 -16.91
CA PRO A 143 -1.71 -9.14 -15.60
C PRO A 143 -0.77 -9.64 -14.49
N TYR A 144 0.43 -9.07 -14.39
CA TYR A 144 1.44 -9.46 -13.39
C TYR A 144 0.97 -9.26 -11.96
N LEU A 145 0.13 -8.26 -11.69
CA LEU A 145 -0.43 -7.99 -10.37
C LEU A 145 -1.52 -8.99 -9.95
N GLU A 146 -2.02 -9.78 -10.89
CA GLU A 146 -2.99 -10.87 -10.64
C GLU A 146 -2.30 -12.22 -10.49
N ASP A 147 -1.01 -12.31 -10.79
CA ASP A 147 -0.25 -13.54 -10.62
C ASP A 147 0.13 -13.76 -9.16
N LEU A 148 -0.49 -14.75 -8.52
CA LEU A 148 -0.30 -15.04 -7.09
C LEU A 148 1.15 -15.38 -6.72
N ARG A 149 1.99 -15.77 -7.68
CA ARG A 149 3.42 -16.01 -7.45
C ARG A 149 4.20 -14.69 -7.26
N LEU A 150 3.70 -13.60 -7.83
CA LEU A 150 4.31 -12.27 -7.74
C LEU A 150 3.69 -11.42 -6.62
N CYS A 151 2.43 -11.64 -6.26
CA CYS A 151 1.75 -10.84 -5.24
C CYS A 151 2.54 -10.68 -3.93
N PRO A 152 3.11 -11.74 -3.30
CA PRO A 152 3.92 -11.60 -2.10
C PRO A 152 5.22 -10.80 -2.35
N LEU A 153 5.76 -10.86 -3.56
CA LEU A 153 6.97 -10.12 -3.93
C LEU A 153 6.67 -8.63 -4.12
N PHE A 154 5.53 -8.28 -4.69
CA PHE A 154 5.05 -6.90 -4.74
C PHE A 154 4.84 -6.32 -3.34
N LEU A 155 4.22 -7.08 -2.41
CA LEU A 155 4.09 -6.67 -1.01
C LEU A 155 5.45 -6.39 -0.37
N ARG A 156 6.41 -7.28 -0.56
CA ARG A 156 7.79 -7.08 -0.06
C ARG A 156 8.42 -5.83 -0.68
N ALA A 157 8.21 -5.60 -1.97
CA ALA A 157 8.77 -4.46 -2.70
C ALA A 157 8.20 -3.10 -2.24
N LEU A 158 6.99 -3.05 -1.67
CA LEU A 158 6.44 -1.86 -1.01
C LEU A 158 7.29 -1.40 0.19
N GLY A 159 8.05 -2.31 0.81
CA GLY A 159 9.01 -2.03 1.88
C GLY A 159 10.46 -1.86 1.39
N ASP A 160 10.70 -1.73 0.09
CA ASP A 160 12.05 -1.62 -0.46
C ASP A 160 12.78 -0.38 0.08
N ARG A 161 14.10 -0.53 0.29
CA ARG A 161 14.97 0.57 0.75
C ARG A 161 15.12 1.67 -0.28
N TYR A 162 15.00 1.34 -1.57
CA TYR A 162 14.97 2.31 -2.64
C TYR A 162 13.56 2.89 -2.77
N ALA A 163 13.36 4.06 -2.18
CA ALA A 163 12.05 4.69 -2.03
C ALA A 163 11.32 4.87 -3.37
N GLU A 164 12.03 5.32 -4.42
CA GLU A 164 11.43 5.51 -5.75
C GLU A 164 10.90 4.20 -6.35
N PHE A 165 11.56 3.07 -6.07
CA PHE A 165 11.10 1.76 -6.51
C PHE A 165 9.83 1.35 -5.78
N ALA A 166 9.79 1.52 -4.45
CA ALA A 166 8.61 1.25 -3.65
C ALA A 166 7.43 2.14 -4.05
N ASP A 167 7.67 3.43 -4.34
CA ASP A 167 6.66 4.39 -4.80
C ASP A 167 6.11 4.00 -6.19
N ALA A 168 6.98 3.52 -7.09
CA ALA A 168 6.56 3.05 -8.41
C ALA A 168 5.70 1.79 -8.32
N VAL A 169 6.03 0.85 -7.42
CA VAL A 169 5.24 -0.35 -7.14
C VAL A 169 3.88 0.04 -6.55
N GLU A 170 3.85 0.92 -5.56
CA GLU A 170 2.62 1.42 -4.95
C GLU A 170 1.71 2.08 -6.00
N THR A 171 2.30 2.94 -6.85
CA THR A 171 1.56 3.62 -7.92
C THR A 171 0.97 2.62 -8.91
N TRP A 172 1.71 1.60 -9.30
CA TRP A 172 1.22 0.56 -10.20
C TRP A 172 0.03 -0.20 -9.61
N ILE A 173 0.14 -0.67 -8.37
CA ILE A 173 -0.95 -1.37 -7.67
C ILE A 173 -2.18 -0.45 -7.55
N ARG A 174 -2.00 0.81 -7.21
CA ARG A 174 -3.09 1.79 -7.05
C ARG A 174 -3.85 2.05 -8.35
N GLU A 175 -3.14 2.11 -9.48
CA GLU A 175 -3.74 2.39 -10.79
C GLU A 175 -4.47 1.18 -11.38
N GLU A 176 -3.89 -0.01 -11.30
CA GLU A 176 -4.51 -1.22 -11.86
C GLU A 176 -5.57 -1.84 -10.93
N ARG A 177 -5.52 -1.52 -9.63
CA ARG A 177 -6.49 -1.96 -8.62
C ARG A 177 -6.73 -3.47 -8.58
N PRO A 178 -5.69 -4.31 -8.49
CA PRO A 178 -5.81 -5.77 -8.49
C PRO A 178 -6.50 -6.26 -7.20
N GLN A 179 -7.72 -6.77 -7.33
CA GLN A 179 -8.50 -7.24 -6.18
C GLN A 179 -7.86 -8.42 -5.47
N SER A 180 -7.07 -9.22 -6.16
CA SER A 180 -6.28 -10.34 -5.61
C SER A 180 -5.30 -9.92 -4.52
N MET A 181 -4.82 -8.66 -4.53
CA MET A 181 -3.87 -8.18 -3.55
C MET A 181 -4.53 -7.70 -2.23
N LEU A 182 -5.81 -7.37 -2.24
CA LEU A 182 -6.49 -6.82 -1.07
C LEU A 182 -6.45 -7.75 0.16
N PRO A 183 -6.75 -9.06 0.06
CA PRO A 183 -6.62 -9.98 1.20
C PRO A 183 -5.19 -10.08 1.73
N LEU A 184 -4.20 -10.06 0.84
CA LEU A 184 -2.79 -10.15 1.21
C LEU A 184 -2.32 -8.87 1.92
N LEU A 185 -2.75 -7.70 1.44
CA LEU A 185 -2.48 -6.40 2.09
C LEU A 185 -3.09 -6.35 3.50
N ARG A 186 -4.36 -6.79 3.65
CA ARG A 186 -5.01 -6.85 4.96
C ARG A 186 -4.30 -7.79 5.93
N HIS A 187 -3.83 -8.94 5.44
CA HIS A 187 -3.08 -9.90 6.24
C HIS A 187 -1.70 -9.35 6.69
N ALA A 188 -1.03 -8.60 5.81
CA ALA A 188 0.29 -8.01 6.10
C ALA A 188 0.21 -6.71 6.91
N PHE A 189 -0.95 -6.08 6.96
CA PHE A 189 -1.16 -4.81 7.65
C PHE A 189 -1.23 -4.99 9.17
N ALA A 190 -0.34 -4.29 9.89
CA ALA A 190 -0.26 -4.31 11.35
C ALA A 190 -0.07 -2.87 11.86
N PRO A 191 -1.16 -2.16 12.21
CA PRO A 191 -1.13 -0.73 12.54
C PRO A 191 -0.29 -0.40 13.79
N GLU A 192 0.00 -1.37 14.65
CA GLU A 192 0.86 -1.22 15.82
C GLU A 192 2.36 -1.11 15.47
N GLN A 193 2.74 -1.63 14.30
CA GLN A 193 4.13 -1.61 13.83
C GLN A 193 4.50 -0.22 13.32
N LYS A 194 5.70 0.25 13.70
CA LYS A 194 6.21 1.57 13.30
C LYS A 194 6.95 1.55 11.95
N GLU A 195 6.71 0.56 11.14
CA GLU A 195 7.35 0.45 9.84
C GLU A 195 6.67 1.34 8.81
N ARG A 196 7.48 2.06 8.04
CA ARG A 196 6.99 2.98 6.99
C ARG A 196 6.11 2.29 5.94
N VAL A 197 6.34 1.00 5.70
CA VAL A 197 5.54 0.20 4.77
C VAL A 197 4.07 0.11 5.17
N GLN A 198 3.75 0.25 6.45
CA GLN A 198 2.37 0.18 6.95
C GLN A 198 1.50 1.32 6.39
N CYS A 199 2.08 2.50 6.17
CA CYS A 199 1.37 3.60 5.50
C CYS A 199 0.98 3.21 4.06
N ARG A 200 1.89 2.56 3.32
CA ARG A 200 1.61 2.08 1.97
C ARG A 200 0.54 0.99 1.94
N TYR A 201 0.62 0.02 2.87
CA TYR A 201 -0.41 -1.01 3.00
C TYR A 201 -1.77 -0.39 3.27
N PHE A 202 -1.87 0.50 4.25
CA PHE A 202 -3.10 1.22 4.57
C PHE A 202 -3.66 1.98 3.36
N THR A 203 -2.81 2.78 2.69
CA THR A 203 -3.20 3.58 1.52
C THR A 203 -3.73 2.71 0.38
N LEU A 204 -3.11 1.53 0.16
CA LEU A 204 -3.55 0.59 -0.86
C LEU A 204 -4.83 -0.14 -0.46
N ILE A 205 -5.01 -0.51 0.82
CA ILE A 205 -6.27 -1.08 1.32
C ILE A 205 -7.41 -0.10 1.08
N ASP A 206 -7.26 1.16 1.52
CA ASP A 206 -8.25 2.23 1.32
C ASP A 206 -8.59 2.42 -0.17
N ALA A 207 -7.57 2.45 -1.04
CA ALA A 207 -7.75 2.64 -2.46
C ALA A 207 -8.42 1.44 -3.16
N LEU A 208 -8.04 0.20 -2.83
CA LEU A 208 -8.54 -1.01 -3.48
C LEU A 208 -9.95 -1.38 -3.01
N SER A 209 -10.27 -1.17 -1.73
CA SER A 209 -11.61 -1.42 -1.19
C SER A 209 -12.62 -0.36 -1.66
N GLY A 210 -12.15 0.83 -2.06
CA GLY A 210 -13.03 1.96 -2.38
C GLY A 210 -13.58 2.68 -1.14
N GLY A 211 -12.95 2.48 -0.01
CA GLY A 211 -13.32 2.95 1.31
C GLY A 211 -13.64 1.79 2.26
N GLU A 212 -13.23 1.93 3.49
CA GLU A 212 -13.42 0.94 4.55
C GLU A 212 -14.52 1.39 5.53
N SER A 213 -14.88 0.54 6.48
CA SER A 213 -15.83 0.90 7.53
C SER A 213 -15.25 1.93 8.51
N GLU A 214 -16.10 2.71 9.15
CA GLU A 214 -15.71 3.67 10.19
C GLU A 214 -14.88 3.01 11.29
N SER A 215 -15.27 1.79 11.69
CA SER A 215 -14.56 1.02 12.72
C SER A 215 -13.12 0.67 12.28
N PHE A 216 -12.88 0.40 11.00
CA PHE A 216 -11.54 0.15 10.51
C PHE A 216 -10.66 1.39 10.66
N TYR A 217 -11.12 2.57 10.21
CA TYR A 217 -10.34 3.81 10.36
C TYR A 217 -10.09 4.17 11.82
N THR A 218 -11.11 4.09 12.68
CA THR A 218 -10.96 4.41 14.11
C THR A 218 -10.04 3.44 14.83
N ASP A 219 -10.05 2.17 14.49
CA ASP A 219 -9.12 1.16 15.01
C ASP A 219 -7.67 1.45 14.59
N VAL A 220 -7.46 1.80 13.32
CA VAL A 220 -6.14 2.19 12.84
C VAL A 220 -5.65 3.44 13.55
N ILE A 221 -6.49 4.48 13.68
CA ILE A 221 -6.15 5.73 14.38
C ILE A 221 -5.80 5.45 15.85
N ALA A 222 -6.53 4.57 16.53
CA ALA A 222 -6.29 4.23 17.92
C ALA A 222 -4.98 3.46 18.15
N LYS A 223 -4.65 2.53 17.25
CA LYS A 223 -3.49 1.62 17.37
C LYS A 223 -2.20 2.20 16.78
N SER A 224 -2.29 3.13 15.84
CA SER A 224 -1.14 3.69 15.12
C SER A 224 -0.59 4.97 15.74
N GLN A 225 0.60 5.37 15.30
CA GLN A 225 1.27 6.62 15.67
C GLN A 225 1.94 7.25 14.44
N GLY A 226 2.26 8.56 14.54
CA GLY A 226 3.00 9.30 13.50
C GLY A 226 2.27 9.33 12.17
N GLU A 227 2.99 9.11 11.08
CA GLU A 227 2.53 9.26 9.70
C GLU A 227 1.30 8.39 9.38
N LEU A 228 1.27 7.14 9.89
CA LEU A 228 0.14 6.23 9.65
C LEU A 228 -1.15 6.76 10.27
N LYS A 229 -1.08 7.29 11.51
CA LYS A 229 -2.24 7.93 12.15
C LYS A 229 -2.74 9.13 11.35
N GLU A 230 -1.83 10.00 10.92
CA GLU A 230 -2.15 11.18 10.12
C GLU A 230 -2.81 10.78 8.79
N THR A 231 -2.28 9.75 8.13
CA THR A 231 -2.83 9.20 6.87
C THR A 231 -4.22 8.59 7.07
N ALA A 232 -4.44 7.88 8.18
CA ALA A 232 -5.75 7.29 8.50
C ALA A 232 -6.81 8.37 8.79
N ILE A 233 -6.44 9.44 9.49
CA ILE A 233 -7.32 10.61 9.71
C ILE A 233 -7.66 11.27 8.37
N ALA A 234 -6.67 11.46 7.50
CA ALA A 234 -6.89 12.07 6.19
C ALA A 234 -7.79 11.21 5.28
N ALA A 235 -7.71 9.87 5.39
CA ALA A 235 -8.58 8.94 4.70
C ALA A 235 -10.00 8.98 5.25
N LEU A 236 -10.19 8.93 6.58
CA LEU A 236 -11.47 9.11 7.24
C LEU A 236 -12.17 10.40 6.78
N GLY A 237 -11.39 11.48 6.62
CA GLY A 237 -11.87 12.79 6.16
C GLY A 237 -12.31 12.86 4.69
N LYS A 238 -12.26 11.76 3.92
CA LYS A 238 -12.84 11.67 2.58
C LYS A 238 -14.30 11.24 2.59
N HIS A 239 -14.79 10.77 3.74
CA HIS A 239 -16.10 10.17 3.93
C HIS A 239 -17.01 11.08 4.73
N PRO A 240 -17.98 11.79 4.09
CA PRO A 240 -18.85 12.74 4.78
C PRO A 240 -19.69 12.12 5.91
N GLU A 241 -20.01 10.84 5.77
CA GLU A 241 -20.76 10.07 6.78
C GLU A 241 -20.02 9.96 8.12
N PHE A 242 -18.69 10.11 8.14
CA PHE A 242 -17.87 10.01 9.35
C PHE A 242 -17.50 11.37 9.96
N TYR A 243 -18.18 12.44 9.53
CA TYR A 243 -17.96 13.80 10.04
C TYR A 243 -18.06 13.90 11.59
N GLY A 244 -19.04 13.20 12.18
CA GLY A 244 -19.20 13.16 13.64
C GLY A 244 -17.98 12.59 14.38
N THR A 245 -17.34 11.60 13.80
CA THR A 245 -16.10 11.01 14.32
C THR A 245 -14.93 11.97 14.24
N LEU A 246 -14.80 12.73 13.14
CA LEU A 246 -13.78 13.78 13.04
C LEU A 246 -13.93 14.85 14.12
N LEU A 247 -15.16 15.29 14.43
CA LEU A 247 -15.43 16.22 15.53
C LEU A 247 -15.07 15.64 16.92
N SER A 248 -15.23 14.33 17.09
CA SER A 248 -14.81 13.64 18.31
C SER A 248 -13.29 13.55 18.43
N LEU A 249 -12.61 13.29 17.33
CA LEU A 249 -11.15 13.25 17.24
C LEU A 249 -10.51 14.64 17.46
N GLU A 250 -11.16 15.72 17.04
CA GLU A 250 -10.71 17.10 17.32
C GLU A 250 -10.52 17.35 18.81
N LYS A 251 -11.40 16.81 19.65
CA LYS A 251 -11.33 16.97 21.10
C LYS A 251 -10.31 16.08 21.80
N THR A 252 -9.95 14.97 21.17
CA THR A 252 -9.11 13.92 21.80
C THR A 252 -7.69 13.91 21.30
N GLU A 253 -7.49 14.20 20.01
CA GLU A 253 -6.16 14.13 19.39
C GLU A 253 -5.30 15.36 19.72
N LYS A 254 -3.98 15.16 19.66
CA LYS A 254 -2.99 16.20 20.00
C LYS A 254 -1.89 16.27 18.94
N ASN A 255 -1.09 17.31 19.02
CA ASN A 255 0.10 17.50 18.17
C ASN A 255 -0.22 17.39 16.67
N LYS A 256 0.55 16.61 15.89
CA LYS A 256 0.40 16.43 14.45
C LYS A 256 -0.91 15.76 14.07
N ALA A 257 -1.36 14.79 14.85
CA ALA A 257 -2.64 14.14 14.61
C ALA A 257 -3.80 15.14 14.68
N HIS A 258 -3.79 16.08 15.63
CA HIS A 258 -4.78 17.14 15.69
C HIS A 258 -4.74 18.06 14.46
N VAL A 259 -3.54 18.39 13.95
CA VAL A 259 -3.40 19.15 12.69
C VAL A 259 -4.03 18.39 11.52
N ALA A 260 -3.81 17.08 11.44
CA ALA A 260 -4.44 16.23 10.42
C ALA A 260 -5.98 16.20 10.55
N VAL A 261 -6.52 16.22 11.77
CA VAL A 261 -7.98 16.31 12.01
C VAL A 261 -8.51 17.66 11.51
N ILE A 262 -7.84 18.76 11.82
CA ILE A 262 -8.25 20.09 11.33
C ILE A 262 -8.16 20.15 9.79
N ALA A 263 -7.13 19.57 9.18
CA ALA A 263 -7.01 19.47 7.72
C ALA A 263 -8.14 18.63 7.08
N ALA A 264 -8.57 17.57 7.76
CA ALA A 264 -9.71 16.76 7.32
C ALA A 264 -11.03 17.53 7.46
N LEU A 265 -11.25 18.22 8.59
CA LEU A 265 -12.43 19.07 8.86
C LEU A 265 -12.51 20.26 7.89
N ALA A 266 -11.39 20.83 7.49
CA ALA A 266 -11.36 21.96 6.55
C ALA A 266 -11.94 21.65 5.16
N LYS A 267 -12.27 20.37 4.88
CA LYS A 267 -12.97 19.96 3.66
C LYS A 267 -14.49 20.06 3.77
N TYR A 268 -15.02 20.37 4.95
CA TYR A 268 -16.45 20.43 5.23
C TYR A 268 -16.87 21.86 5.58
N PRO A 269 -17.88 22.42 4.90
CA PRO A 269 -18.32 23.81 5.18
C PRO A 269 -18.89 23.94 6.60
N GLU A 270 -19.48 22.88 7.16
CA GLU A 270 -20.05 22.87 8.52
C GLU A 270 -18.99 22.99 9.62
N ALA A 271 -17.74 22.73 9.29
CA ALA A 271 -16.61 22.80 10.23
C ALA A 271 -15.94 24.20 10.27
N GLU A 272 -16.44 25.20 9.53
CA GLU A 272 -15.83 26.52 9.46
C GLU A 272 -15.47 27.10 10.83
N GLU A 273 -16.40 27.05 11.79
CA GLU A 273 -16.18 27.64 13.11
C GLU A 273 -15.05 26.94 13.87
N VAL A 274 -15.02 25.59 13.84
CA VAL A 274 -13.98 24.78 14.49
C VAL A 274 -12.61 25.06 13.86
N VAL A 275 -12.53 25.09 12.53
CA VAL A 275 -11.30 25.36 11.81
C VAL A 275 -10.80 26.78 12.09
N ARG A 276 -11.71 27.78 12.06
CA ARG A 276 -11.43 29.17 12.36
C ARG A 276 -10.89 29.35 13.77
N GLU A 277 -11.54 28.78 14.78
CA GLU A 277 -11.07 28.84 16.17
C GLU A 277 -9.66 28.28 16.35
N ASN A 278 -9.41 27.09 15.79
CA ASN A 278 -8.11 26.43 15.92
C ASN A 278 -7.02 27.22 15.19
N PHE A 279 -7.30 27.72 13.99
CA PHE A 279 -6.36 28.57 13.25
C PHE A 279 -6.02 29.85 14.03
N LEU A 280 -7.01 30.59 14.54
CA LEU A 280 -6.80 31.83 15.28
C LEU A 280 -6.01 31.64 16.59
N LYS A 281 -6.13 30.46 17.23
CA LYS A 281 -5.33 30.10 18.42
C LYS A 281 -3.84 29.97 18.10
N ASN A 282 -3.50 29.38 16.95
CA ASN A 282 -2.12 29.17 16.52
C ASN A 282 -1.99 29.10 14.99
N PRO A 283 -1.95 30.24 14.28
CA PRO A 283 -1.90 30.26 12.83
C PRO A 283 -0.74 29.46 12.23
N ALA A 284 0.46 29.59 12.79
CA ALA A 284 1.65 28.88 12.29
C ALA A 284 1.51 27.35 12.34
N ARG A 285 0.76 26.82 13.30
CA ARG A 285 0.55 25.38 13.44
C ARG A 285 -0.44 24.83 12.43
N TYR A 286 -1.49 25.59 12.10
CA TYR A 286 -2.61 25.12 11.28
C TYR A 286 -2.61 25.68 9.86
N LEU A 287 -1.57 26.41 9.47
CA LEU A 287 -1.47 27.01 8.14
C LEU A 287 -1.54 25.95 7.04
N ASP A 288 -0.75 24.87 7.15
CA ASP A 288 -0.76 23.78 6.20
C ASP A 288 -2.11 23.02 6.20
N ALA A 289 -2.79 22.96 7.34
CA ALA A 289 -4.09 22.31 7.45
C ALA A 289 -5.17 23.03 6.64
N ILE A 290 -5.11 24.35 6.52
CA ILE A 290 -6.08 25.15 5.76
C ILE A 290 -5.63 25.48 4.34
N ALA A 291 -4.37 25.23 3.98
CA ALA A 291 -3.81 25.55 2.67
C ALA A 291 -4.58 24.94 1.49
N HIS A 292 -5.19 23.77 1.71
CA HIS A 292 -6.01 23.07 0.71
C HIS A 292 -7.51 23.12 1.00
N CYS A 293 -7.94 24.06 1.83
CA CYS A 293 -9.37 24.26 2.11
C CYS A 293 -10.05 24.88 0.89
N PRO A 294 -11.12 24.26 0.35
CA PRO A 294 -11.79 24.75 -0.85
C PRO A 294 -12.73 25.95 -0.58
N PHE A 295 -12.84 26.41 0.66
CA PHE A 295 -13.80 27.44 1.04
C PHE A 295 -13.14 28.82 1.22
N PRO A 296 -13.84 29.91 0.82
CA PRO A 296 -13.30 31.27 0.86
C PRO A 296 -12.85 31.74 2.25
N TYR A 297 -13.46 31.24 3.32
CA TYR A 297 -13.11 31.64 4.69
C TYR A 297 -11.64 31.36 5.03
N ALA A 298 -11.04 30.28 4.47
CA ALA A 298 -9.65 29.96 4.69
C ALA A 298 -8.71 31.03 4.09
N ALA A 299 -9.03 31.49 2.87
CA ALA A 299 -8.31 32.58 2.23
C ALA A 299 -8.42 33.89 3.02
N ASP A 300 -9.59 34.18 3.58
CA ASP A 300 -9.79 35.37 4.43
C ASP A 300 -9.00 35.30 5.75
N LEU A 301 -8.87 34.08 6.33
CA LEU A 301 -8.02 33.86 7.52
C LEU A 301 -6.54 34.14 7.21
N VAL A 302 -6.03 33.60 6.09
CA VAL A 302 -4.65 33.86 5.66
C VAL A 302 -4.43 35.33 5.35
N ALA A 303 -5.38 35.98 4.66
CA ALA A 303 -5.33 37.41 4.38
C ALA A 303 -5.29 38.26 5.67
N ALA A 304 -6.09 37.92 6.67
CA ALA A 304 -6.10 38.59 7.96
C ALA A 304 -4.77 38.44 8.72
N GLU A 305 -4.14 37.27 8.62
CA GLU A 305 -2.82 37.05 9.23
C GLU A 305 -1.72 37.80 8.53
N MET A 306 -1.76 37.89 7.18
CA MET A 306 -0.87 38.75 6.40
C MET A 306 -1.03 40.25 6.79
N GLU A 307 -2.28 40.70 6.98
CA GLU A 307 -2.56 42.07 7.36
C GLU A 307 -1.98 42.43 8.74
N LYS A 308 -2.04 41.49 9.71
CA LYS A 308 -1.40 41.71 11.02
C LYS A 308 0.11 41.87 10.94
N MET A 309 0.75 41.16 10.03
CA MET A 309 2.20 41.26 9.83
C MET A 309 2.62 42.50 9.03
N TYR A 310 1.74 43.07 8.22
CA TYR A 310 2.07 44.14 7.28
C TYR A 310 2.67 45.41 7.92
N PRO A 311 2.23 45.92 9.09
CA PRO A 311 2.79 47.13 9.69
C PRO A 311 4.29 47.07 9.96
N ASP A 312 4.82 45.87 10.15
CA ASP A 312 6.23 45.63 10.44
C ASP A 312 7.05 45.30 9.17
N ALA A 313 6.39 45.12 8.02
CA ALA A 313 7.04 44.70 6.79
C ALA A 313 8.16 45.63 6.31
N GLU A 314 8.04 46.93 6.50
CA GLU A 314 9.08 47.89 6.13
C GLU A 314 10.27 47.89 7.11
N LYS A 315 10.00 47.71 8.41
CA LYS A 315 11.01 47.65 9.47
C LYS A 315 11.79 46.31 9.44
N GLU A 316 11.11 45.27 9.06
CA GLU A 316 11.59 43.85 9.13
C GLU A 316 12.09 43.35 7.77
N ARG A 317 12.33 44.26 6.78
CA ARG A 317 12.77 43.89 5.41
C ARG A 317 13.96 42.94 5.34
N GLU A 318 14.86 43.01 6.31
CA GLU A 318 16.08 42.23 6.39
C GLU A 318 15.99 41.09 7.42
N ASN A 319 14.89 41.04 8.18
CA ASN A 319 14.70 40.01 9.20
C ASN A 319 14.32 38.68 8.56
N ARG A 320 15.25 37.75 8.57
CA ARG A 320 15.07 36.42 7.96
C ARG A 320 13.86 35.68 8.53
N THR A 321 13.66 35.72 9.84
CA THR A 321 12.52 35.03 10.49
C THR A 321 11.18 35.60 10.06
N TYR A 322 11.09 36.93 9.91
CA TYR A 322 9.89 37.56 9.39
C TYR A 322 9.62 37.18 7.94
N LEU A 323 10.66 37.20 7.10
CA LEU A 323 10.55 36.83 5.69
C LEU A 323 10.14 35.35 5.50
N GLU A 324 10.66 34.45 6.31
CA GLU A 324 10.24 33.01 6.25
C GLU A 324 8.76 32.83 6.64
N LYS A 325 8.28 33.49 7.69
CA LYS A 325 6.85 33.45 8.05
C LYS A 325 5.95 34.02 6.95
N MET A 326 6.35 35.15 6.36
CA MET A 326 5.59 35.75 5.25
C MET A 326 5.56 34.82 4.04
N LYS A 327 6.67 34.15 3.76
CA LYS A 327 6.80 33.16 2.70
C LYS A 327 5.88 31.95 2.92
N GLU A 328 5.79 31.43 4.15
CA GLU A 328 4.85 30.35 4.50
C GLU A 328 3.40 30.74 4.21
N LEU A 329 2.98 31.96 4.61
CA LEU A 329 1.66 32.50 4.31
C LEU A 329 1.41 32.63 2.79
N TRP A 330 2.41 33.04 2.04
CA TRP A 330 2.35 33.11 0.58
C TRP A 330 2.17 31.74 -0.06
N TYR A 331 2.90 30.72 0.43
CA TYR A 331 2.76 29.37 -0.09
C TYR A 331 1.38 28.77 0.20
N ALA A 332 0.85 29.00 1.39
CA ALA A 332 -0.50 28.56 1.74
C ALA A 332 -1.58 29.23 0.87
N ALA A 333 -1.30 30.47 0.41
CA ALA A 333 -2.23 31.26 -0.39
C ALA A 333 -2.27 30.91 -1.89
N ILE A 334 -1.36 30.05 -2.38
CA ILE A 334 -1.15 29.79 -3.82
C ILE A 334 -2.43 29.32 -4.53
N ASP A 335 -3.15 28.40 -3.90
CA ASP A 335 -4.33 27.78 -4.48
C ASP A 335 -5.64 28.36 -3.92
N MET A 336 -5.56 29.49 -3.20
CA MET A 336 -6.71 30.14 -2.58
C MET A 336 -7.16 31.37 -3.37
N GLU A 337 -8.46 31.54 -3.48
CA GLU A 337 -9.09 32.69 -4.14
C GLU A 337 -9.92 33.51 -3.16
N SER A 338 -9.53 34.78 -2.94
CA SER A 338 -10.30 35.76 -2.19
C SER A 338 -9.88 37.17 -2.59
N PRO A 339 -10.80 38.15 -2.73
CA PRO A 339 -10.46 39.55 -2.97
C PRO A 339 -9.63 40.15 -1.84
N ALA A 340 -9.82 39.70 -0.59
CA ALA A 340 -9.03 40.14 0.54
C ALA A 340 -7.58 39.65 0.43
N LEU A 341 -7.40 38.37 0.07
CA LEU A 341 -6.10 37.78 -0.12
C LEU A 341 -5.33 38.41 -1.28
N LEU A 342 -5.97 38.64 -2.41
CA LEU A 342 -5.35 39.31 -3.56
C LEU A 342 -4.82 40.73 -3.20
N ARG A 343 -5.58 41.48 -2.43
CA ARG A 343 -5.14 42.80 -1.93
C ARG A 343 -3.88 42.67 -1.08
N GLN A 344 -3.82 41.70 -0.17
CA GLN A 344 -2.66 41.50 0.70
C GLN A 344 -1.45 40.99 -0.08
N LEU A 345 -1.64 40.10 -1.03
CA LEU A 345 -0.57 39.61 -1.91
C LEU A 345 0.03 40.75 -2.76
N THR A 346 -0.80 41.63 -3.33
CA THR A 346 -0.34 42.79 -4.10
C THR A 346 0.45 43.76 -3.20
N ARG A 347 -0.10 44.08 -2.04
CA ARG A 347 0.50 45.04 -1.08
C ARG A 347 1.84 44.53 -0.52
N THR A 348 1.93 43.27 -0.17
CA THR A 348 3.17 42.66 0.34
C THR A 348 4.20 42.45 -0.77
N GLY A 349 3.77 42.15 -2.01
CA GLY A 349 4.64 42.02 -3.17
C GLY A 349 5.38 43.33 -3.56
N GLU A 350 4.79 44.50 -3.28
CA GLU A 350 5.45 45.82 -3.49
C GLU A 350 6.59 46.04 -2.50
N ILE A 351 6.43 45.61 -1.24
CA ILE A 351 7.43 45.78 -0.18
C ILE A 351 8.57 44.76 -0.29
N VAL A 352 8.27 43.55 -0.68
CA VAL A 352 9.23 42.45 -0.70
C VAL A 352 9.75 42.19 -2.12
N SER A 353 10.37 43.20 -2.73
CA SER A 353 11.04 43.07 -4.03
C SER A 353 12.11 41.97 -4.05
N HIS A 354 12.64 41.59 -2.90
CA HIS A 354 13.57 40.48 -2.72
C HIS A 354 12.89 39.09 -2.83
N VAL A 355 11.69 38.97 -2.30
CA VAL A 355 10.85 37.77 -2.44
C VAL A 355 10.42 37.62 -3.91
N ARG A 356 10.18 38.72 -4.62
CA ARG A 356 9.89 38.70 -6.06
C ARG A 356 11.00 38.03 -6.89
N ARG A 357 12.27 38.15 -6.53
CA ARG A 357 13.39 37.45 -7.19
C ARG A 357 13.42 35.96 -6.94
N ILE A 358 13.02 35.51 -5.75
CA ILE A 358 12.95 34.08 -5.40
C ILE A 358 11.74 33.43 -6.11
N TYR A 359 10.62 34.14 -6.20
CA TYR A 359 9.38 33.64 -6.80
C TYR A 359 9.36 33.71 -8.34
N LEU A 360 10.07 34.66 -8.98
CA LEU A 360 10.18 34.71 -10.44
C LEU A 360 10.85 33.47 -11.06
N ASN A 361 11.59 32.69 -10.25
CA ASN A 361 12.14 31.38 -10.65
C ASN A 361 11.24 30.20 -10.32
N SER A 362 10.14 30.39 -9.61
CA SER A 362 9.16 29.35 -9.35
C SER A 362 8.12 29.27 -10.49
N ARG A 363 7.59 28.08 -10.76
CA ARG A 363 6.64 27.80 -11.86
C ARG A 363 5.35 28.62 -11.84
N LEU A 364 5.07 29.37 -10.77
CA LEU A 364 3.82 30.06 -10.48
C LEU A 364 3.55 31.31 -11.34
N TRP A 365 4.57 31.91 -11.95
CA TRP A 365 4.41 33.09 -12.79
C TRP A 365 4.31 32.80 -14.29
N LYS A 366 4.05 31.56 -14.68
CA LYS A 366 3.84 31.20 -16.10
C LYS A 366 2.40 31.37 -16.58
N THR A 367 1.46 31.69 -15.71
CA THR A 367 0.10 32.08 -16.10
C THR A 367 0.04 33.61 -16.16
N PRO A 368 -0.20 34.22 -17.34
CA PRO A 368 -0.45 35.66 -17.40
C PRO A 368 -1.79 35.92 -16.68
N LEU A 369 -1.75 36.81 -15.68
CA LEU A 369 -2.96 37.46 -15.18
C LEU A 369 -3.62 38.09 -16.37
N SER A 370 -4.75 37.53 -16.84
CA SER A 370 -5.62 38.18 -17.81
C SER A 370 -6.04 39.51 -17.18
N ALA A 371 -5.60 40.57 -17.76
CA ALA A 371 -6.15 41.91 -17.50
C ALA A 371 -7.60 41.87 -18.02
N ASP A 372 -8.56 41.89 -17.11
CA ASP A 372 -9.92 42.39 -17.30
C ASP A 372 -10.40 42.97 -15.96
#